data_3842d3dc27c73dbda44172ec9a69161a
#
_entry.id   3842d3dc27c73dbda44172ec9a69161a
#
_cell.length_a   1.000
_cell.length_b   1.000
_cell.length_c   1.000
_cell.angle_alpha   90.00
_cell.angle_beta   90.00
_cell.angle_gamma   90.00
#
_symmetry.space_group_name_H-M   'P 1'
#
loop_
_entity.id
_entity.type
_entity.pdbx_description
1 polymer ?
#
loop_
_entity_poly.entity_id
_entity_poly.type
_entity_poly.pdbx_seq_one_letter_code
_entity_poly.pdbx_strand_id
1 'polypeptide(L)'
;FEINDKILSINNTSVKEAKDVNLELLTYAGYTGDLSFEVIRDGLQNPTNVLVKVSNFLPTSESQSNPTEYLGVDISYLMQPIIGKVIPGGSADNAGIKSNDRILKIGDANINFASDIQKQVSENPNNNIEFKIERDGKIIYLTVDIGSQSREDKIVGMLGVSFGTSRGLYQSLLKGVYETYNLSVKTLQFIGKMISGNMGTENLSGPIGIAQMAGDT
;
A
#
# COMPACT_ATOMS: atom_id res chain seq x y z
N PHE A 1 1.66 9.52 16.15
CA PHE A 1 1.88 8.17 15.57
C PHE A 1 3.12 7.53 16.17
N GLU A 2 3.13 6.21 16.19
CA GLU A 2 4.29 5.38 16.50
C GLU A 2 4.66 4.54 15.25
N ILE A 3 5.89 4.04 15.25
CA ILE A 3 6.36 3.16 14.16
C ILE A 3 5.49 1.90 14.15
N ASN A 4 5.03 1.50 12.97
CA ASN A 4 4.14 0.36 12.73
C ASN A 4 2.68 0.55 13.18
N ASP A 5 2.23 1.77 13.51
CA ASP A 5 0.81 2.04 13.66
C ASP A 5 0.07 1.70 12.36
N LYS A 6 -0.91 0.80 12.42
CA LYS A 6 -1.76 0.47 11.27
C LYS A 6 -3.01 1.33 11.29
N ILE A 7 -3.14 2.25 10.34
CA ILE A 7 -4.31 3.13 10.22
C ILE A 7 -5.53 2.33 9.77
N LEU A 8 -6.64 2.44 10.49
CA LEU A 8 -7.93 1.80 10.20
C LEU A 8 -8.97 2.79 9.67
N SER A 9 -9.00 3.99 10.23
CA SER A 9 -9.93 5.04 9.83
C SER A 9 -9.37 6.44 10.07
N ILE A 10 -9.90 7.42 9.33
CA ILE A 10 -9.64 8.86 9.49
C ILE A 10 -11.00 9.53 9.66
N ASN A 11 -11.23 10.22 10.79
CA ASN A 11 -12.51 10.85 11.13
C ASN A 11 -13.71 9.92 10.84
N ASN A 12 -13.63 8.68 11.29
CA ASN A 12 -14.61 7.60 11.11
C ASN A 12 -14.75 7.07 9.66
N THR A 13 -14.00 7.58 8.70
CA THR A 13 -13.94 7.01 7.34
C THR A 13 -12.93 5.87 7.31
N SER A 14 -13.39 4.63 7.09
CA SER A 14 -12.51 3.46 7.02
C SER A 14 -11.56 3.54 5.84
N VAL A 15 -10.28 3.25 6.07
CA VAL A 15 -9.22 3.17 5.05
C VAL A 15 -8.60 1.78 5.07
N LYS A 16 -8.26 1.25 3.89
CA LYS A 16 -7.73 -0.11 3.73
C LYS A 16 -6.39 -0.14 3.01
N GLU A 17 -6.14 0.82 2.15
CA GLU A 17 -4.94 0.92 1.33
C GLU A 17 -4.33 2.32 1.50
N ALA A 18 -3.02 2.47 1.25
CA ALA A 18 -2.34 3.77 1.34
C ALA A 18 -3.00 4.86 0.46
N LYS A 19 -3.51 4.46 -0.72
CA LYS A 19 -4.27 5.37 -1.59
C LYS A 19 -5.55 5.89 -0.92
N ASP A 20 -6.24 5.07 -0.10
CA ASP A 20 -7.46 5.50 0.59
C ASP A 20 -7.12 6.56 1.63
N VAL A 21 -5.98 6.39 2.33
CA VAL A 21 -5.48 7.39 3.30
C VAL A 21 -5.22 8.71 2.60
N ASN A 22 -4.47 8.70 1.49
CA ASN A 22 -4.17 9.91 0.73
C ASN A 22 -5.43 10.58 0.19
N LEU A 23 -6.35 9.80 -0.40
CA LEU A 23 -7.61 10.33 -0.91
C LEU A 23 -8.50 10.90 0.20
N GLU A 24 -8.52 10.26 1.37
CA GLU A 24 -9.29 10.79 2.51
C GLU A 24 -8.67 12.07 3.03
N LEU A 25 -7.35 12.10 3.22
CA LEU A 25 -6.62 13.30 3.68
C LEU A 25 -6.80 14.48 2.72
N LEU A 26 -6.80 14.25 1.41
CA LEU A 26 -7.08 15.31 0.42
C LEU A 26 -8.46 15.95 0.64
N THR A 27 -9.44 15.21 1.19
CA THR A 27 -10.76 15.80 1.48
C THR A 27 -10.70 16.88 2.57
N TYR A 28 -9.61 16.95 3.35
CA TYR A 28 -9.38 17.93 4.42
C TYR A 28 -8.46 19.08 3.99
N ALA A 29 -8.15 19.24 2.70
CA ALA A 29 -7.37 20.39 2.21
C ALA A 29 -8.02 21.71 2.66
N GLY A 30 -7.21 22.64 3.18
CA GLY A 30 -7.65 23.90 3.78
C GLY A 30 -8.26 23.80 5.18
N TYR A 31 -8.39 22.59 5.74
CA TYR A 31 -8.99 22.37 7.05
C TYR A 31 -8.05 22.83 8.18
N THR A 32 -8.65 23.43 9.21
CA THR A 32 -7.99 23.74 10.49
C THR A 32 -8.78 23.09 11.62
N GLY A 33 -8.13 22.24 12.39
CA GLY A 33 -8.76 21.50 13.48
C GLY A 33 -8.02 20.21 13.79
N ASP A 34 -8.69 19.27 14.44
CA ASP A 34 -8.14 17.98 14.81
C ASP A 34 -8.58 16.91 13.81
N LEU A 35 -7.62 16.14 13.26
CA LEU A 35 -7.87 14.93 12.51
C LEU A 35 -7.72 13.73 13.44
N SER A 36 -8.75 12.90 13.54
CA SER A 36 -8.76 11.70 14.37
C SER A 36 -8.40 10.48 13.53
N PHE A 37 -7.33 9.80 13.90
CA PHE A 37 -6.90 8.54 13.28
C PHE A 37 -7.14 7.41 14.26
N GLU A 38 -7.91 6.42 13.85
CA GLU A 38 -8.01 5.16 14.56
C GLU A 38 -6.92 4.23 14.06
N VAL A 39 -6.06 3.77 14.97
CA VAL A 39 -4.90 2.93 14.63
C VAL A 39 -4.86 1.67 15.49
N ILE A 40 -4.33 0.57 14.93
CA ILE A 40 -3.88 -0.59 15.71
C ILE A 40 -2.37 -0.51 15.84
N ARG A 41 -1.90 -0.56 17.07
CA ARG A 41 -0.49 -0.53 17.45
C ARG A 41 0.01 -1.93 17.78
N ASP A 42 1.25 -2.24 17.41
CA ASP A 42 1.85 -3.54 17.73
C ASP A 42 1.72 -3.88 19.22
N GLY A 43 1.25 -5.10 19.51
CA GLY A 43 1.04 -5.59 20.86
C GLY A 43 -0.28 -5.18 21.52
N LEU A 44 -1.08 -4.31 20.89
CA LEU A 44 -2.42 -3.94 21.36
C LEU A 44 -3.50 -4.64 20.54
N GLN A 45 -4.50 -5.20 21.24
CA GLN A 45 -5.65 -5.84 20.58
C GLN A 45 -6.76 -4.84 20.20
N ASN A 46 -6.81 -3.71 20.90
CA ASN A 46 -7.84 -2.70 20.69
C ASN A 46 -7.29 -1.50 19.92
N PRO A 47 -8.09 -0.91 19.01
CA PRO A 47 -7.74 0.32 18.35
C PRO A 47 -7.53 1.48 19.33
N THR A 48 -6.62 2.38 18.98
CA THR A 48 -6.32 3.60 19.72
C THR A 48 -6.55 4.81 18.82
N ASN A 49 -7.08 5.90 19.38
CA ASN A 49 -7.26 7.14 18.63
C ASN A 49 -6.01 8.04 18.78
N VAL A 50 -5.48 8.47 17.65
CA VAL A 50 -4.41 9.47 17.55
C VAL A 50 -5.01 10.75 16.97
N LEU A 51 -4.95 11.84 17.74
CA LEU A 51 -5.40 13.17 17.30
C LEU A 51 -4.21 13.94 16.74
N VAL A 52 -4.36 14.43 15.52
CA VAL A 52 -3.36 15.27 14.84
C VAL A 52 -3.95 16.63 14.58
N LYS A 53 -3.40 17.66 15.25
CA LYS A 53 -3.83 19.04 15.05
C LYS A 53 -3.22 19.60 13.78
N VAL A 54 -4.06 20.10 12.91
CA VAL A 54 -3.65 20.72 11.63
C VAL A 54 -4.17 22.15 11.54
N SER A 55 -3.41 23.01 10.86
CA SER A 55 -3.81 24.38 10.56
C SER A 55 -3.61 24.63 9.08
N ASN A 56 -4.70 24.99 8.38
CA ASN A 56 -4.70 25.16 6.94
C ASN A 56 -4.01 23.98 6.22
N PHE A 57 -4.50 22.77 6.50
CA PHE A 57 -3.91 21.53 6.00
C PHE A 57 -3.86 21.52 4.46
N LEU A 58 -2.71 21.20 3.87
CA LEU A 58 -2.49 21.23 2.42
C LEU A 58 -3.01 22.54 1.77
N PRO A 59 -2.38 23.68 2.08
CA PRO A 59 -2.77 24.93 1.45
C PRO A 59 -2.59 24.84 -0.07
N THR A 60 -3.33 25.67 -0.81
CA THR A 60 -3.37 25.67 -2.29
C THR A 60 -1.97 25.74 -2.93
N SER A 61 -1.02 26.43 -2.29
CA SER A 61 0.37 26.54 -2.75
C SER A 61 1.17 25.23 -2.65
N GLU A 62 0.73 24.28 -1.83
CA GLU A 62 1.42 23.01 -1.55
C GLU A 62 0.57 21.78 -1.91
N SER A 63 -0.53 21.98 -2.61
CA SER A 63 -1.49 20.93 -2.95
C SER A 63 -0.94 19.83 -3.87
N GLN A 64 0.26 20.02 -4.44
CA GLN A 64 0.98 18.96 -5.16
C GLN A 64 1.79 18.05 -4.24
N SER A 65 1.92 18.38 -2.96
CA SER A 65 2.62 17.55 -1.99
C SER A 65 1.76 16.35 -1.60
N ASN A 66 2.41 15.24 -1.33
CA ASN A 66 1.73 14.06 -0.80
C ASN A 66 1.13 14.40 0.58
N PRO A 67 -0.18 14.21 0.81
CA PRO A 67 -0.84 14.55 2.08
C PRO A 67 -0.17 13.95 3.31
N THR A 68 0.38 12.75 3.20
CA THR A 68 1.04 12.07 4.30
C THR A 68 2.41 12.66 4.62
N GLU A 69 3.16 13.09 3.60
CA GLU A 69 4.42 13.84 3.78
C GLU A 69 4.18 15.16 4.49
N TYR A 70 3.08 15.87 4.14
CA TYR A 70 2.69 17.10 4.82
C TYR A 70 2.42 16.91 6.32
N LEU A 71 1.91 15.73 6.71
CA LEU A 71 1.74 15.34 8.11
C LEU A 71 3.06 14.86 8.76
N GLY A 72 4.15 14.74 8.00
CA GLY A 72 5.40 14.14 8.48
C GLY A 72 5.29 12.64 8.73
N VAL A 73 4.37 11.96 8.04
CA VAL A 73 4.11 10.52 8.19
C VAL A 73 4.50 9.80 6.91
N ASP A 74 5.39 8.82 7.03
CA ASP A 74 5.69 7.89 5.95
C ASP A 74 4.75 6.68 6.05
N ILE A 75 3.93 6.48 5.02
CA ILE A 75 2.97 5.38 4.97
C ILE A 75 3.46 4.31 4.02
N SER A 76 3.88 3.19 4.58
CA SER A 76 4.18 1.97 3.83
C SER A 76 2.95 1.09 3.71
N TYR A 77 2.70 0.54 2.51
CA TYR A 77 1.66 -0.46 2.32
C TYR A 77 2.13 -1.81 2.85
N LEU A 78 1.58 -2.23 3.99
CA LEU A 78 1.84 -3.55 4.57
C LEU A 78 1.07 -4.63 3.78
N MET A 79 1.66 -5.08 2.70
CA MET A 79 1.09 -6.16 1.89
C MET A 79 1.18 -7.48 2.64
N GLN A 80 0.07 -8.23 2.68
CA GLN A 80 0.06 -9.58 3.26
C GLN A 80 1.10 -10.48 2.56
N PRO A 81 1.74 -11.41 3.28
CA PRO A 81 2.77 -12.29 2.73
C PRO A 81 2.13 -13.44 1.90
N ILE A 82 1.25 -13.06 0.98
CA ILE A 82 0.53 -13.99 0.09
C ILE A 82 1.10 -13.87 -1.31
N ILE A 83 1.43 -15.01 -1.90
CA ILE A 83 1.97 -15.10 -3.25
C ILE A 83 0.86 -14.84 -4.26
N GLY A 84 1.00 -13.81 -5.07
CA GLY A 84 0.05 -13.46 -6.14
C GLY A 84 0.29 -14.27 -7.40
N LYS A 85 1.43 -14.02 -8.05
CA LYS A 85 1.84 -14.76 -9.25
C LYS A 85 3.24 -15.33 -9.03
N VAL A 86 3.48 -16.49 -9.62
CA VAL A 86 4.79 -17.14 -9.69
C VAL A 86 5.30 -17.04 -11.12
N ILE A 87 6.56 -16.66 -11.29
CA ILE A 87 7.21 -16.57 -12.59
C ILE A 87 7.64 -17.99 -12.99
N PRO A 88 7.18 -18.52 -14.13
CA PRO A 88 7.57 -19.85 -14.61
C PRO A 88 9.10 -19.98 -14.74
N GLY A 89 9.66 -21.09 -14.22
CA GLY A 89 11.10 -21.34 -14.21
C GLY A 89 11.91 -20.54 -13.19
N GLY A 90 11.25 -19.70 -12.37
CA GLY A 90 11.91 -18.99 -11.27
C GLY A 90 12.10 -19.89 -10.04
N SER A 91 12.86 -19.38 -9.05
CA SER A 91 13.17 -20.09 -7.80
C SER A 91 11.91 -20.59 -7.07
N ALA A 92 10.88 -19.77 -7.01
CA ALA A 92 9.61 -20.13 -6.39
C ALA A 92 8.90 -21.28 -7.14
N ASP A 93 8.87 -21.21 -8.49
CA ASP A 93 8.25 -22.24 -9.33
C ASP A 93 8.95 -23.57 -9.19
N ASN A 94 10.29 -23.55 -9.27
CA ASN A 94 11.12 -24.75 -9.14
C ASN A 94 10.97 -25.40 -7.76
N ALA A 95 10.75 -24.62 -6.71
CA ALA A 95 10.51 -25.10 -5.35
C ALA A 95 9.05 -25.55 -5.11
N GLY A 96 8.14 -25.31 -6.08
CA GLY A 96 6.74 -25.68 -5.98
C GLY A 96 5.88 -24.72 -5.16
N ILE A 97 6.30 -23.47 -4.98
CA ILE A 97 5.48 -22.35 -4.46
C ILE A 97 4.38 -22.05 -5.48
N LYS A 98 3.17 -21.77 -5.02
CA LYS A 98 2.00 -21.49 -5.88
C LYS A 98 1.33 -20.17 -5.52
N SER A 99 0.53 -19.67 -6.45
CA SER A 99 -0.37 -18.53 -6.17
C SER A 99 -1.29 -18.87 -5.00
N ASN A 100 -1.55 -17.86 -4.15
CA ASN A 100 -2.29 -17.92 -2.89
C ASN A 100 -1.59 -18.64 -1.74
N ASP A 101 -0.36 -19.11 -1.88
CA ASP A 101 0.43 -19.53 -0.74
C ASP A 101 0.68 -18.35 0.20
N ARG A 102 0.49 -18.56 1.49
CA ARG A 102 0.89 -17.61 2.52
C ARG A 102 2.20 -18.05 3.12
N ILE A 103 3.22 -17.21 3.05
CA ILE A 103 4.51 -17.48 3.65
C ILE A 103 4.44 -17.16 5.14
N LEU A 104 4.80 -18.12 6.00
CA LEU A 104 4.78 -17.98 7.45
C LEU A 104 6.18 -17.81 8.04
N LYS A 105 7.19 -18.52 7.45
CA LYS A 105 8.59 -18.44 7.86
C LYS A 105 9.52 -18.63 6.67
N ILE A 106 10.71 -18.02 6.77
CA ILE A 106 11.85 -18.26 5.89
C ILE A 106 13.06 -18.53 6.79
N GLY A 107 13.54 -19.77 6.79
CA GLY A 107 14.48 -20.22 7.81
C GLY A 107 13.92 -20.01 9.22
N ASP A 108 14.66 -19.30 10.06
CA ASP A 108 14.23 -18.97 11.43
C ASP A 108 13.37 -17.71 11.52
N ALA A 109 13.31 -16.89 10.46
CA ALA A 109 12.61 -15.62 10.45
C ALA A 109 11.10 -15.80 10.30
N ASN A 110 10.30 -15.25 11.22
CA ASN A 110 8.86 -15.13 11.06
C ASN A 110 8.53 -14.07 10.00
N ILE A 111 7.52 -14.35 9.17
CA ILE A 111 7.07 -13.50 8.08
C ILE A 111 5.68 -12.99 8.39
N ASN A 112 5.56 -11.69 8.57
CA ASN A 112 4.30 -11.01 8.82
C ASN A 112 3.79 -10.28 7.56
N PHE A 113 4.70 -9.76 6.74
CA PHE A 113 4.41 -8.96 5.56
C PHE A 113 5.25 -9.38 4.36
N ALA A 114 4.82 -8.96 3.16
CA ALA A 114 5.56 -9.21 1.93
C ALA A 114 6.96 -8.56 1.92
N SER A 115 7.13 -7.42 2.61
CA SER A 115 8.42 -6.77 2.82
C SER A 115 9.42 -7.66 3.55
N ASP A 116 8.95 -8.47 4.50
CA ASP A 116 9.82 -9.41 5.23
C ASP A 116 10.35 -10.47 4.27
N ILE A 117 9.50 -10.96 3.35
CA ILE A 117 9.93 -11.91 2.31
C ILE A 117 10.99 -11.27 1.43
N GLN A 118 10.75 -10.04 0.95
CA GLN A 118 11.70 -9.32 0.11
C GLN A 118 13.05 -9.15 0.81
N LYS A 119 13.04 -8.78 2.09
CA LYS A 119 14.25 -8.63 2.90
C LYS A 119 15.00 -9.95 3.01
N GLN A 120 14.33 -11.02 3.51
CA GLN A 120 14.94 -12.32 3.71
C GLN A 120 15.50 -12.91 2.42
N VAL A 121 14.78 -12.78 1.32
CA VAL A 121 15.22 -13.27 0.01
C VAL A 121 16.40 -12.45 -0.51
N SER A 122 16.35 -11.11 -0.47
CA SER A 122 17.40 -10.24 -1.01
C SER A 122 18.74 -10.41 -0.30
N GLU A 123 18.72 -10.71 1.01
CA GLU A 123 19.91 -10.91 1.85
C GLU A 123 20.56 -12.31 1.67
N ASN A 124 19.88 -13.23 0.97
CA ASN A 124 20.31 -14.62 0.87
C ASN A 124 20.42 -15.13 -0.59
N PRO A 125 21.18 -14.45 -1.48
CA PRO A 125 21.35 -14.92 -2.85
C PRO A 125 22.09 -16.27 -2.90
N ASN A 126 21.67 -17.17 -3.79
CA ASN A 126 22.24 -18.51 -4.04
C ASN A 126 22.23 -19.43 -2.80
N ASN A 127 21.37 -19.19 -1.83
CA ASN A 127 21.22 -20.05 -0.65
C ASN A 127 20.00 -20.92 -0.77
N ASN A 128 20.10 -22.15 -0.24
CA ASN A 128 18.97 -23.05 -0.05
C ASN A 128 18.35 -22.79 1.34
N ILE A 129 17.09 -22.35 1.37
CA ILE A 129 16.41 -21.97 2.61
C ILE A 129 15.07 -22.70 2.69
N GLU A 130 14.72 -23.17 3.88
CA GLU A 130 13.41 -23.76 4.13
C GLU A 130 12.35 -22.67 4.29
N PHE A 131 11.26 -22.79 3.55
CA PHE A 131 10.07 -21.98 3.65
C PHE A 131 8.95 -22.77 4.31
N LYS A 132 8.36 -22.22 5.36
CA LYS A 132 7.12 -22.70 5.94
C LYS A 132 5.98 -21.90 5.35
N ILE A 133 5.08 -22.57 4.64
CA ILE A 133 3.95 -21.95 3.96
C ILE A 133 2.63 -22.53 4.44
N GLU A 134 1.56 -21.77 4.28
CA GLU A 134 0.18 -22.22 4.40
C GLU A 134 -0.46 -22.25 3.02
N ARG A 135 -1.00 -23.40 2.61
CA ARG A 135 -1.73 -23.64 1.36
C ARG A 135 -3.01 -24.40 1.68
N ASP A 136 -4.17 -23.85 1.33
CA ASP A 136 -5.48 -24.47 1.57
C ASP A 136 -5.68 -24.93 3.04
N GLY A 137 -5.21 -24.11 4.00
CA GLY A 137 -5.27 -24.38 5.44
C GLY A 137 -4.27 -25.45 5.94
N LYS A 138 -3.37 -25.93 5.08
CA LYS A 138 -2.34 -26.91 5.45
C LYS A 138 -0.96 -26.29 5.51
N ILE A 139 -0.17 -26.70 6.47
CA ILE A 139 1.23 -26.30 6.59
C ILE A 139 2.09 -27.19 5.71
N ILE A 140 2.93 -26.58 4.89
CA ILE A 140 3.86 -27.25 3.96
C ILE A 140 5.24 -26.64 4.17
N TYR A 141 6.27 -27.47 4.10
CA TYR A 141 7.67 -27.06 4.13
C TYR A 141 8.29 -27.29 2.75
N LEU A 142 8.93 -26.28 2.21
CA LEU A 142 9.58 -26.31 0.90
C LEU A 142 11.01 -25.80 1.02
N THR A 143 11.97 -26.52 0.46
CA THR A 143 13.33 -26.01 0.30
C THR A 143 13.41 -25.20 -0.98
N VAL A 144 13.76 -23.93 -0.86
CA VAL A 144 13.83 -22.98 -1.97
C VAL A 144 15.28 -22.61 -2.25
N ASP A 145 15.73 -22.85 -3.45
CA ASP A 145 17.01 -22.37 -3.96
C ASP A 145 16.81 -20.92 -4.44
N ILE A 146 17.30 -19.97 -3.64
CA ILE A 146 17.15 -18.54 -3.91
C ILE A 146 18.04 -18.17 -5.11
N GLY A 147 17.44 -17.73 -6.19
CA GLY A 147 18.18 -17.17 -7.33
C GLY A 147 18.91 -15.89 -6.98
N SER A 148 19.71 -15.39 -7.91
CA SER A 148 20.44 -14.13 -7.72
C SER A 148 20.33 -13.23 -8.93
N GLN A 149 20.35 -11.91 -8.67
CA GLN A 149 20.39 -10.86 -9.70
C GLN A 149 21.40 -9.79 -9.31
N SER A 150 22.17 -9.29 -10.28
CA SER A 150 23.02 -8.11 -10.06
C SER A 150 22.16 -6.84 -10.13
N ARG A 151 22.24 -6.00 -9.10
CA ARG A 151 21.64 -4.67 -9.03
C ARG A 151 22.64 -3.68 -8.49
N GLU A 152 22.95 -2.61 -9.24
CA GLU A 152 23.81 -1.52 -8.77
C GLU A 152 25.09 -2.03 -8.08
N ASP A 153 25.82 -2.94 -8.73
CA ASP A 153 27.05 -3.60 -8.23
C ASP A 153 26.90 -4.51 -6.99
N LYS A 154 25.65 -4.82 -6.60
CA LYS A 154 25.35 -5.80 -5.54
C LYS A 154 24.61 -7.01 -6.10
N ILE A 155 24.96 -8.19 -5.60
CA ILE A 155 24.21 -9.43 -5.86
C ILE A 155 23.11 -9.52 -4.82
N VAL A 156 21.86 -9.56 -5.27
CA VAL A 156 20.68 -9.69 -4.42
C VAL A 156 19.91 -10.96 -4.75
N GLY A 157 19.32 -11.58 -3.74
CA GLY A 157 18.49 -12.75 -3.92
C GLY A 157 17.19 -12.43 -4.67
N MET A 158 16.70 -13.40 -5.44
CA MET A 158 15.47 -13.29 -6.21
C MET A 158 14.63 -14.55 -6.10
N LEU A 159 13.34 -14.38 -5.82
CA LEU A 159 12.38 -15.50 -5.67
C LEU A 159 11.53 -15.73 -6.93
N GLY A 160 11.29 -14.69 -7.71
CA GLY A 160 10.46 -14.78 -8.92
C GLY A 160 8.96 -14.83 -8.61
N VAL A 161 8.47 -13.97 -7.72
CA VAL A 161 7.05 -13.87 -7.37
C VAL A 161 6.56 -12.42 -7.40
N SER A 162 5.23 -12.24 -7.55
CA SER A 162 4.54 -11.02 -7.14
C SER A 162 3.70 -11.31 -5.90
N PHE A 163 3.41 -10.27 -5.11
CA PHE A 163 2.59 -10.40 -3.91
C PHE A 163 1.14 -9.97 -4.17
N GLY A 164 0.22 -10.46 -3.35
CA GLY A 164 -1.19 -10.15 -3.39
C GLY A 164 -2.05 -11.38 -3.64
N THR A 165 -3.35 -11.27 -3.41
CA THR A 165 -4.31 -12.35 -3.70
C THR A 165 -4.66 -12.35 -5.19
N SER A 166 -4.62 -13.51 -5.83
CA SER A 166 -5.23 -13.69 -7.15
C SER A 166 -6.75 -13.67 -6.98
N ARG A 167 -7.38 -12.58 -7.42
CA ARG A 167 -8.84 -12.44 -7.33
C ARG A 167 -9.49 -13.09 -8.56
N GLY A 168 -10.56 -13.84 -8.34
CA GLY A 168 -11.41 -14.31 -9.44
C GLY A 168 -12.05 -13.13 -10.20
N LEU A 169 -12.40 -13.34 -11.47
CA LEU A 169 -13.02 -12.31 -12.33
C LEU A 169 -14.23 -11.62 -11.67
N TYR A 170 -15.08 -12.39 -11.00
CA TYR A 170 -16.26 -11.88 -10.31
C TYR A 170 -15.88 -10.90 -9.16
N GLN A 171 -14.91 -11.26 -8.32
CA GLN A 171 -14.44 -10.40 -7.23
C GLN A 171 -13.75 -9.14 -7.76
N SER A 172 -13.03 -9.26 -8.87
CA SER A 172 -12.40 -8.12 -9.54
C SER A 172 -13.43 -7.15 -10.09
N LEU A 173 -14.52 -7.65 -10.67
CA LEU A 173 -15.63 -6.84 -11.18
C LEU A 173 -16.35 -6.09 -10.05
N LEU A 174 -16.72 -6.79 -8.97
CA LEU A 174 -17.35 -6.16 -7.80
C LEU A 174 -16.47 -5.09 -7.17
N LYS A 175 -15.16 -5.37 -7.04
CA LYS A 175 -14.20 -4.38 -6.54
C LYS A 175 -14.12 -3.18 -7.48
N GLY A 176 -14.08 -3.39 -8.79
CA GLY A 176 -14.06 -2.31 -9.78
C GLY A 176 -15.28 -1.39 -9.68
N VAL A 177 -16.49 -1.95 -9.56
CA VAL A 177 -17.72 -1.17 -9.36
C VAL A 177 -17.68 -0.36 -8.06
N TYR A 178 -17.26 -1.00 -6.96
CA TYR A 178 -17.14 -0.34 -5.66
C TYR A 178 -16.11 0.80 -5.66
N GLU A 179 -14.94 0.57 -6.26
CA GLU A 179 -13.89 1.59 -6.38
C GLU A 179 -14.34 2.77 -7.25
N THR A 180 -15.01 2.49 -8.37
CA THR A 180 -15.57 3.53 -9.25
C THR A 180 -16.60 4.38 -8.51
N TYR A 181 -17.51 3.76 -7.75
CA TYR A 181 -18.48 4.48 -6.94
C TYR A 181 -17.81 5.40 -5.91
N ASN A 182 -16.86 4.85 -5.12
CA ASN A 182 -16.15 5.63 -4.10
C ASN A 182 -15.34 6.78 -4.71
N LEU A 183 -14.67 6.55 -5.82
CA LEU A 183 -13.92 7.58 -6.53
C LEU A 183 -14.85 8.69 -7.04
N SER A 184 -16.01 8.33 -7.57
CA SER A 184 -17.03 9.29 -8.03
C SER A 184 -17.54 10.16 -6.88
N VAL A 185 -17.87 9.56 -5.73
CA VAL A 185 -18.30 10.30 -4.53
C VAL A 185 -17.22 11.26 -4.06
N LYS A 186 -15.96 10.81 -3.96
CA LYS A 186 -14.85 11.66 -3.55
C LYS A 186 -14.61 12.80 -4.56
N THR A 187 -14.70 12.53 -5.86
CA THR A 187 -14.60 13.57 -6.90
C THR A 187 -15.66 14.64 -6.72
N LEU A 188 -16.92 14.26 -6.43
CA LEU A 188 -17.98 15.22 -6.17
C LEU A 188 -17.74 16.03 -4.89
N GLN A 189 -17.16 15.42 -3.85
CA GLN A 189 -16.76 16.12 -2.63
C GLN A 189 -15.65 17.16 -2.92
N PHE A 190 -14.65 16.82 -3.74
CA PHE A 190 -13.62 17.76 -4.18
C PHE A 190 -14.22 18.95 -4.95
N ILE A 191 -15.11 18.66 -5.92
CA ILE A 191 -15.80 19.72 -6.68
C ILE A 191 -16.60 20.62 -5.74
N GLY A 192 -17.33 20.03 -4.77
CA GLY A 192 -18.04 20.80 -3.75
C GLY A 192 -17.15 21.73 -2.95
N LYS A 193 -15.97 21.27 -2.55
CA LYS A 193 -14.98 22.08 -1.81
C LYS A 193 -14.34 23.19 -2.66
N MET A 194 -14.13 22.95 -3.94
CA MET A 194 -13.68 23.99 -4.87
C MET A 194 -14.73 25.09 -5.04
N ILE A 195 -16.00 24.71 -5.19
CA ILE A 195 -17.11 25.68 -5.30
C ILE A 195 -17.27 26.49 -4.00
N SER A 196 -17.04 25.87 -2.84
CA SER A 196 -17.09 26.56 -1.53
C SER A 196 -15.86 27.43 -1.24
N GLY A 197 -14.87 27.48 -2.15
CA GLY A 197 -13.65 28.30 -1.98
C GLY A 197 -12.62 27.73 -1.00
N ASN A 198 -12.83 26.52 -0.48
CA ASN A 198 -11.92 25.87 0.46
C ASN A 198 -10.75 25.15 -0.23
N MET A 199 -10.75 25.11 -1.56
CA MET A 199 -9.73 24.46 -2.40
C MET A 199 -9.54 25.26 -3.68
N GLY A 200 -8.28 25.53 -4.07
CA GLY A 200 -7.99 26.19 -5.36
C GLY A 200 -8.31 25.28 -6.55
N THR A 201 -8.71 25.90 -7.65
CA THR A 201 -9.00 25.20 -8.92
C THR A 201 -7.74 24.75 -9.66
N GLU A 202 -6.56 25.14 -9.19
CA GLU A 202 -5.25 24.92 -9.82
C GLU A 202 -4.86 23.43 -9.87
N ASN A 203 -5.51 22.60 -9.07
CA ASN A 203 -5.30 21.13 -9.03
C ASN A 203 -6.14 20.36 -10.05
N LEU A 204 -7.01 21.01 -10.78
CA LEU A 204 -7.70 20.38 -11.90
C LEU A 204 -6.78 20.39 -13.12
N SER A 205 -5.93 19.37 -13.22
CA SER A 205 -5.31 18.97 -14.48
C SER A 205 -6.39 18.41 -15.42
N GLY A 206 -7.37 19.26 -15.71
CA GLY A 206 -8.40 18.96 -16.72
C GLY A 206 -7.84 19.17 -18.14
N PRO A 207 -8.66 18.97 -19.19
CA PRO A 207 -8.26 19.17 -20.58
C PRO A 207 -7.60 20.55 -20.84
N ILE A 208 -7.94 21.56 -20.03
CA ILE A 208 -7.36 22.90 -20.10
C ILE A 208 -5.91 22.92 -19.59
N GLY A 209 -5.60 22.23 -18.48
CA GLY A 209 -4.23 22.14 -17.95
C GLY A 209 -3.31 21.35 -18.88
N ILE A 210 -3.84 20.29 -19.50
CA ILE A 210 -3.10 19.53 -20.53
C ILE A 210 -2.83 20.40 -21.77
N ALA A 211 -3.78 21.22 -22.19
CA ALA A 211 -3.61 22.13 -23.31
C ALA A 211 -2.59 23.25 -23.00
N GLN A 212 -2.53 23.74 -21.76
CA GLN A 212 -1.52 24.71 -21.33
C GLN A 212 -0.11 24.11 -21.30
N MET A 213 0.06 22.89 -20.75
CA MET A 213 1.35 22.17 -20.79
C MET A 213 1.83 21.89 -22.20
N ALA A 214 0.92 21.65 -23.17
CA ALA A 214 1.28 21.42 -24.57
C ALA A 214 1.58 22.70 -25.34
N GLY A 215 1.19 23.87 -24.84
CA GLY A 215 1.43 25.17 -25.45
C GLY A 215 2.72 25.86 -25.02
N ASP A 216 3.35 25.41 -23.94
CA ASP A 216 4.59 25.98 -23.36
C ASP A 216 5.87 25.22 -23.80
N THR A 217 5.77 24.38 -24.83
CA THR A 217 6.91 23.72 -25.52
C THR A 217 7.12 24.35 -26.91
#